data_5a65c9dcc3effa9a7316106a4e32172b
#
_entry.id   5a65c9dcc3effa9a7316106a4e32172b
#
_cell.length_a   1.000
_cell.length_b   1.000
_cell.length_c   1.000
_cell.angle_alpha   90.00
_cell.angle_beta   90.00
_cell.angle_gamma   90.00
#
_symmetry.space_group_name_H-M   'P 1'
#
loop_
_entity.id
_entity.type
_entity.pdbx_description
1 polymer ?
#
loop_
_entity_poly.entity_id
_entity_poly.type
_entity_poly.pdbx_seq_one_letter_code
_entity_poly.pdbx_strand_id
1 'polypeptide(L)'
;MATKSKHSIEEIIEDWCKKQFKGQKYYTKTEAINPEIEIALNKAPSKQGGSGKNYPDIKCMLFSENGRKIPVMIEVKGKQGNLIKVNSKGEVDNTKKDSEPNYQNIAKYAVNGAIHYANAILN
;
A
#
# COMPACT_ATOMS: atom_id res chain seq x y z
N MET A 1 -3.86 25.73 22.63
CA MET A 1 -3.84 25.26 22.25
C MET A 1 -3.50 24.55 21.54
N ALA A 2 -3.30 24.31 21.30
CA ALA A 2 -2.97 23.82 20.67
C ALA A 2 -2.76 23.40 19.82
N THR A 3 -2.46 23.18 19.45
CA THR A 3 -2.23 22.87 18.74
C THR A 3 -2.15 22.15 18.11
N LYS A 4 -2.14 22.19 17.73
CA LYS A 4 -2.07 21.55 17.14
C LYS A 4 -1.85 20.89 16.28
N SER A 5 -1.81 21.52 15.51
CA SER A 5 -1.55 20.82 14.37
C SER A 5 -0.76 19.62 14.54
N LYS A 6 -1.31 18.79 15.03
CA LYS A 6 -0.67 17.55 15.24
C LYS A 6 -0.70 16.71 14.02
N HIS A 7 0.37 16.06 13.75
CA HIS A 7 0.38 15.03 12.73
C HIS A 7 -0.42 13.85 13.23
N SER A 8 -1.15 13.18 12.35
CA SER A 8 -1.84 11.95 12.70
C SER A 8 -0.82 10.85 13.00
N ILE A 9 -1.29 9.78 13.64
CA ILE A 9 -0.41 8.65 13.91
C ILE A 9 0.10 8.06 12.60
N GLU A 10 -0.74 8.00 11.56
CA GLU A 10 -0.30 7.52 10.25
C GLU A 10 0.83 8.36 9.69
N GLU A 11 0.72 9.68 9.80
CA GLU A 11 1.78 10.57 9.32
C GLU A 11 3.09 10.35 10.05
N ILE A 12 3.03 10.14 11.36
CA ILE A 12 4.22 9.86 12.16
C ILE A 12 4.88 8.56 11.71
N ILE A 13 4.09 7.52 11.46
CA ILE A 13 4.60 6.24 11.00
C ILE A 13 5.17 6.37 9.59
N GLU A 14 4.49 7.10 8.71
CA GLU A 14 5.01 7.34 7.35
C GLU A 14 6.36 8.03 7.41
N ASP A 15 6.50 9.05 8.25
CA ASP A 15 7.77 9.76 8.38
C ASP A 15 8.86 8.85 8.91
N TRP A 16 8.53 8.00 9.87
CA TRP A 16 9.49 7.02 10.38
C TRP A 16 9.93 6.07 9.27
N CYS A 17 8.99 5.57 8.47
CA CYS A 17 9.30 4.70 7.34
C CYS A 17 10.23 5.38 6.35
N LYS A 18 9.95 6.63 6.00
CA LYS A 18 10.77 7.38 5.05
C LYS A 18 12.21 7.51 5.52
N LYS A 19 12.42 7.67 6.82
CA LYS A 19 13.76 7.78 7.38
C LYS A 19 14.56 6.49 7.26
N GLN A 20 13.88 5.34 7.13
CA GLN A 20 14.57 4.06 7.00
C GLN A 20 15.21 3.87 5.63
N PHE A 21 14.83 4.67 4.64
CA PHE A 21 15.39 4.55 3.29
C PHE A 21 16.83 5.06 3.21
N LYS A 22 17.25 5.93 4.12
CA LYS A 22 18.66 6.35 4.25
C LYS A 22 19.33 6.75 2.94
N GLY A 23 18.68 7.62 2.20
CA GLY A 23 19.23 8.09 0.94
C GLY A 23 18.80 7.33 -0.29
N GLN A 24 18.13 6.20 -0.15
CA GLN A 24 17.54 5.53 -1.29
C GLN A 24 16.30 6.30 -1.75
N LYS A 25 16.06 6.28 -3.04
CA LYS A 25 14.93 7.01 -3.60
C LYS A 25 13.62 6.34 -3.24
N TYR A 26 12.66 7.13 -2.78
CA TYR A 26 11.29 6.68 -2.57
C TYR A 26 10.34 7.72 -3.16
N TYR A 27 9.08 7.31 -3.32
CA TYR A 27 8.03 8.14 -3.91
C TYR A 27 6.81 8.13 -3.01
N THR A 28 6.14 9.27 -2.91
CA THR A 28 4.92 9.39 -2.11
C THR A 28 3.68 9.16 -2.97
N LYS A 29 2.51 9.34 -2.36
CA LYS A 29 1.22 9.00 -2.98
C LYS A 29 1.03 9.53 -4.40
N THR A 30 1.40 10.79 -4.60
CA THR A 30 1.14 11.45 -5.88
C THR A 30 2.31 11.40 -6.84
N GLU A 31 3.42 10.81 -6.42
CA GLU A 31 4.61 10.69 -7.26
C GLU A 31 4.63 9.33 -7.95
N ALA A 32 5.08 9.30 -9.19
CA ALA A 32 5.17 8.06 -9.93
C ALA A 32 6.59 7.54 -9.96
N ILE A 33 6.77 6.23 -9.78
CA ILE A 33 8.08 5.60 -9.96
C ILE A 33 8.44 5.66 -11.44
N ASN A 34 7.54 5.20 -12.29
CA ASN A 34 7.66 5.25 -13.73
C ASN A 34 6.28 5.08 -14.34
N PRO A 35 6.10 5.37 -15.66
CA PRO A 35 4.78 5.28 -16.29
C PRO A 35 4.16 3.89 -16.24
N GLU A 36 4.97 2.85 -16.36
CA GLU A 36 4.48 1.48 -16.38
C GLU A 36 3.79 1.10 -15.08
N ILE A 37 4.41 1.41 -13.95
CA ILE A 37 3.83 1.12 -12.64
C ILE A 37 2.60 1.99 -12.41
N GLU A 38 2.64 3.25 -12.82
CA GLU A 38 1.50 4.15 -12.67
C GLU A 38 0.29 3.64 -13.46
N ILE A 39 0.51 3.17 -14.68
CA ILE A 39 -0.55 2.59 -15.49
C ILE A 39 -1.14 1.36 -14.80
N ALA A 40 -0.29 0.49 -14.27
CA ALA A 40 -0.75 -0.72 -13.57
C ALA A 40 -1.59 -0.37 -12.34
N LEU A 41 -1.15 0.60 -11.55
CA LEU A 41 -1.90 1.03 -10.37
C LEU A 41 -3.25 1.65 -10.75
N ASN A 42 -3.29 2.36 -11.88
CA ASN A 42 -4.53 3.01 -12.30
C ASN A 42 -5.50 2.08 -13.00
N LYS A 43 -5.05 0.93 -13.49
CA LYS A 43 -5.93 -0.05 -14.14
C LYS A 43 -6.68 -0.90 -13.13
N ALA A 44 -6.09 -1.16 -11.98
CA ALA A 44 -6.73 -1.98 -10.96
C ALA A 44 -7.83 -1.19 -10.27
N PRO A 45 -8.86 -1.85 -9.72
CA PRO A 45 -9.85 -1.15 -8.90
C PRO A 45 -9.17 -0.51 -7.70
N SER A 46 -9.73 0.58 -7.20
CA SER A 46 -9.24 1.20 -5.97
C SER A 46 -9.48 0.25 -4.79
N LYS A 47 -8.91 0.57 -3.64
CA LYS A 47 -9.08 -0.26 -2.45
C LYS A 47 -10.54 -0.31 -1.99
N GLN A 48 -11.37 0.63 -2.42
CA GLN A 48 -12.79 0.63 -2.13
C GLN A 48 -13.62 0.05 -3.26
N GLY A 49 -12.98 -0.43 -4.33
CA GLY A 49 -13.67 -1.06 -5.44
C GLY A 49 -14.12 -0.11 -6.54
N GLY A 50 -13.79 1.17 -6.43
CA GLY A 50 -14.15 2.14 -7.45
C GLY A 50 -13.20 2.09 -8.65
N SER A 51 -13.35 3.03 -9.56
CA SER A 51 -12.46 3.14 -10.71
C SER A 51 -11.04 3.42 -10.22
N GLY A 52 -10.06 2.91 -10.96
CA GLY A 52 -8.68 2.89 -10.56
C GLY A 52 -8.13 4.24 -10.15
N LYS A 53 -7.58 4.30 -9.00
CA LYS A 53 -6.82 5.41 -8.43
C LYS A 53 -6.20 4.86 -7.18
N ASN A 54 -5.11 4.17 -7.35
CA ASN A 54 -4.42 3.55 -6.24
C ASN A 54 -3.21 4.38 -5.88
N TYR A 55 -3.17 4.84 -4.63
CA TYR A 55 -2.10 5.72 -4.13
C TYR A 55 -1.43 5.08 -2.92
N PRO A 56 -0.49 4.15 -3.14
CA PRO A 56 0.27 3.62 -2.00
C PRO A 56 0.95 4.74 -1.23
N ASP A 57 0.98 4.62 0.10
CA ASP A 57 1.53 5.68 0.93
C ASP A 57 2.99 5.99 0.59
N ILE A 58 3.78 4.94 0.39
CA ILE A 58 5.18 5.07 -0.01
C ILE A 58 5.47 4.01 -1.06
N LYS A 59 6.21 4.39 -2.09
CA LYS A 59 6.59 3.49 -3.18
C LYS A 59 8.09 3.55 -3.38
N CYS A 60 8.71 2.43 -3.69
CA CYS A 60 10.11 2.46 -4.11
C CYS A 60 10.41 1.33 -5.09
N MET A 61 11.54 1.46 -5.77
CA MET A 61 12.02 0.43 -6.67
C MET A 61 13.35 -0.07 -6.12
N LEU A 62 13.40 -1.34 -5.76
CA LEU A 62 14.63 -1.96 -5.30
C LEU A 62 15.28 -2.69 -6.46
N PHE A 63 16.60 -2.81 -6.38
CA PHE A 63 17.36 -3.52 -7.39
C PHE A 63 18.14 -4.64 -6.70
N SER A 64 17.96 -5.87 -7.16
CA SER A 64 18.70 -6.99 -6.62
C SER A 64 20.11 -7.01 -7.22
N GLU A 65 21.00 -7.83 -6.64
CA GLU A 65 22.37 -7.94 -7.12
C GLU A 65 22.45 -8.38 -8.58
N ASN A 66 21.48 -9.18 -9.02
CA ASN A 66 21.45 -9.63 -10.41
C ASN A 66 20.66 -8.71 -11.32
N GLY A 67 20.38 -7.49 -10.89
CA GLY A 67 19.73 -6.50 -11.73
C GLY A 67 18.22 -6.58 -11.82
N ARG A 68 17.59 -7.43 -11.03
CA ARG A 68 16.13 -7.49 -11.04
C ARG A 68 15.55 -6.25 -10.37
N LYS A 69 14.46 -5.74 -10.95
CA LYS A 69 13.75 -4.61 -10.40
C LYS A 69 12.58 -5.12 -9.57
N ILE A 70 12.50 -4.67 -8.32
CA ILE A 70 11.47 -5.12 -7.40
C ILE A 70 10.71 -3.89 -6.90
N PRO A 71 9.49 -3.66 -7.42
CA PRO A 71 8.67 -2.55 -6.91
C PRO A 71 8.12 -2.91 -5.55
N VAL A 72 8.17 -1.97 -4.63
CA VAL A 72 7.69 -2.16 -3.26
C VAL A 72 6.67 -1.09 -2.94
N MET A 73 5.51 -1.51 -2.49
CA MET A 73 4.43 -0.63 -2.09
C MET A 73 4.24 -0.75 -0.59
N ILE A 74 4.25 0.37 0.11
CA ILE A 74 4.12 0.39 1.56
C ILE A 74 2.82 1.08 1.91
N GLU A 75 2.02 0.41 2.73
CA GLU A 75 0.75 0.95 3.21
C GLU A 75 0.84 1.13 4.72
N VAL A 76 0.44 2.28 5.22
CA VAL A 76 0.53 2.63 6.63
C VAL A 76 -0.87 2.79 7.22
N LYS A 77 -1.08 2.21 8.39
CA LYS A 77 -2.31 2.42 9.17
C LYS A 77 -1.92 2.86 10.57
N GLY A 78 -2.61 3.86 11.07
CA GLY A 78 -2.29 4.41 12.38
C GLY A 78 -3.09 3.82 13.52
N LYS A 79 -4.06 2.98 13.23
CA LYS A 79 -4.94 2.43 14.26
C LYS A 79 -4.49 1.02 14.65
N GLN A 80 -4.38 0.79 15.95
CA GLN A 80 -4.05 -0.52 16.47
C GLN A 80 -5.13 -1.53 16.02
N GLY A 81 -4.69 -2.71 15.59
CA GLY A 81 -5.62 -3.73 15.10
C GLY A 81 -5.85 -3.69 13.61
N ASN A 82 -5.38 -2.65 12.91
CA ASN A 82 -5.59 -2.52 11.47
C ASN A 82 -4.38 -2.97 10.65
N LEU A 83 -3.59 -3.90 11.15
CA LEU A 83 -2.45 -4.40 10.41
C LEU A 83 -2.86 -5.41 9.35
N ILE A 84 -3.60 -6.44 9.74
CA ILE A 84 -3.93 -7.54 8.84
C ILE A 84 -5.24 -8.20 9.24
N LYS A 85 -5.99 -8.65 8.26
CA LYS A 85 -7.17 -9.47 8.47
C LYS A 85 -6.96 -10.80 7.75
N VAL A 86 -7.07 -11.89 8.50
CA VAL A 86 -6.91 -13.23 7.94
C VAL A 86 -8.21 -14.02 8.10
N ASN A 87 -8.36 -15.06 7.28
CA ASN A 87 -9.50 -15.96 7.36
C ASN A 87 -9.21 -17.08 8.35
N SER A 88 -10.14 -18.05 8.45
CA SER A 88 -9.99 -19.16 9.39
C SER A 88 -8.79 -20.05 9.11
N LYS A 89 -8.24 -19.98 7.89
CA LYS A 89 -7.04 -20.75 7.52
C LYS A 89 -5.76 -19.96 7.73
N GLY A 90 -5.84 -18.72 8.24
CA GLY A 90 -4.66 -17.88 8.43
C GLY A 90 -4.19 -17.18 7.17
N GLU A 91 -4.98 -17.22 6.10
CA GLU A 91 -4.64 -16.55 4.84
C GLU A 91 -5.19 -15.12 4.83
N VAL A 92 -4.49 -14.22 4.13
CA VAL A 92 -4.96 -12.84 4.01
C VAL A 92 -6.34 -12.82 3.36
N ASP A 93 -7.31 -12.21 4.04
CA ASP A 93 -8.72 -12.31 3.67
C ASP A 93 -9.14 -11.19 2.72
N ASN A 94 -8.67 -11.29 1.48
CA ASN A 94 -8.99 -10.30 0.44
C ASN A 94 -10.08 -10.77 -0.52
N THR A 95 -10.66 -11.94 -0.29
CA THR A 95 -11.65 -12.53 -1.20
C THR A 95 -12.85 -13.01 -0.41
N LYS A 96 -14.04 -12.67 -0.89
CA LYS A 96 -15.29 -13.16 -0.29
C LYS A 96 -15.57 -14.60 -0.68
N LYS A 97 -16.61 -15.20 -0.08
CA LYS A 97 -17.00 -16.58 -0.37
C LYS A 97 -17.33 -16.82 -1.83
N ASP A 98 -17.86 -15.81 -2.51
CA ASP A 98 -18.23 -15.92 -3.92
C ASP A 98 -17.06 -15.58 -4.85
N SER A 99 -15.85 -15.52 -4.32
CA SER A 99 -14.63 -15.19 -5.05
C SER A 99 -14.53 -13.73 -5.46
N GLU A 100 -15.46 -12.91 -5.03
CA GLU A 100 -15.38 -11.46 -5.27
C GLU A 100 -14.39 -10.80 -4.31
N PRO A 101 -13.75 -9.70 -4.72
CA PRO A 101 -12.82 -9.01 -3.81
C PRO A 101 -13.51 -8.52 -2.55
N ASN A 102 -12.80 -8.63 -1.44
CA ASN A 102 -13.29 -8.12 -0.16
C ASN A 102 -12.74 -6.73 0.09
N TYR A 103 -13.35 -5.73 -0.55
CA TYR A 103 -12.85 -4.35 -0.47
C TYR A 103 -12.90 -3.77 0.93
N GLN A 104 -13.82 -4.24 1.78
CA GLN A 104 -13.87 -3.79 3.16
C GLN A 104 -12.57 -4.10 3.89
N ASN A 105 -12.05 -5.31 3.73
CA ASN A 105 -10.77 -5.69 4.34
C ASN A 105 -9.59 -5.04 3.63
N ILE A 106 -9.65 -4.95 2.31
CA ILE A 106 -8.57 -4.36 1.52
C ILE A 106 -8.34 -2.90 1.92
N ALA A 107 -9.41 -2.15 2.13
CA ALA A 107 -9.30 -0.74 2.49
C ALA A 107 -8.91 -0.53 3.94
N LYS A 108 -9.29 -1.44 4.84
CA LYS A 108 -9.13 -1.23 6.28
C LYS A 108 -7.77 -1.65 6.82
N TYR A 109 -7.18 -2.70 6.29
CA TYR A 109 -5.97 -3.29 6.87
C TYR A 109 -4.74 -3.06 5.99
N ALA A 110 -3.61 -2.77 6.63
CA ALA A 110 -2.39 -2.41 5.93
C ALA A 110 -1.89 -3.52 4.99
N VAL A 111 -1.77 -4.74 5.50
CA VAL A 111 -1.27 -5.86 4.70
C VAL A 111 -2.24 -6.18 3.57
N ASN A 112 -3.55 -6.18 3.87
CA ASN A 112 -4.56 -6.46 2.86
C ASN A 112 -4.49 -5.45 1.70
N GLY A 113 -4.31 -4.18 2.03
CA GLY A 113 -4.17 -3.13 1.02
C GLY A 113 -2.87 -3.24 0.23
N ALA A 114 -1.77 -3.55 0.91
CA ALA A 114 -0.47 -3.70 0.25
C ALA A 114 -0.49 -4.85 -0.76
N ILE A 115 -1.15 -5.96 -0.43
CA ILE A 115 -1.29 -7.08 -1.35
C ILE A 115 -2.13 -6.69 -2.56
N HIS A 116 -3.17 -5.88 -2.36
CA HIS A 116 -3.97 -5.37 -3.46
C HIS A 116 -3.11 -4.58 -4.46
N TYR A 117 -2.24 -3.71 -3.96
CA TYR A 117 -1.31 -2.97 -4.81
C TYR A 117 -0.33 -3.90 -5.53
N ALA A 118 0.21 -4.89 -4.81
CA ALA A 118 1.16 -5.82 -5.41
C ALA A 118 0.51 -6.59 -6.55
N ASN A 119 -0.72 -7.04 -6.36
CA ASN A 119 -1.45 -7.75 -7.40
C ASN A 119 -1.73 -6.87 -8.61
N ALA A 120 -1.98 -5.59 -8.40
CA ALA A 120 -2.18 -4.65 -9.49
C ALA A 120 -0.95 -4.56 -10.38
N ILE A 121 0.23 -4.55 -9.77
CA ILE A 121 1.49 -4.43 -10.49
C ILE A 121 1.86 -5.74 -11.20
N LEU A 122 1.57 -6.88 -10.58
CA LEU A 122 1.88 -8.18 -11.16
C LEU A 122 1.02 -8.52 -12.37
N ASN A 123 -0.15 -7.95 -12.44
CA ASN A 123 -1.05 -8.16 -13.55
C ASN A 123 -0.88 -7.08 -14.60
#